data_0e480a914ab96f7ba18f73535f888205
#
_entry.id   0e480a914ab96f7ba18f73535f888205
#
_cell.length_a   1.000
_cell.length_b   1.000
_cell.length_c   1.000
_cell.angle_alpha   90.00
_cell.angle_beta   90.00
_cell.angle_gamma   90.00
#
_symmetry.space_group_name_H-M   'P 1'
#
loop_
_entity.id
_entity.type
_entity.pdbx_description
1 polymer ?
#
loop_
_entity_poly.entity_id
_entity_poly.type
_entity_poly.pdbx_seq_one_letter_code
_entity_poly.pdbx_strand_id
1 'polypeptide(L)'
;LRNLFSYVLKLVLTILIFTLFDVRIFFIALTTLICNAYMNVATYILMRKLLPDLKLNLRKFKWKTLSEVLRSGVWNSVQSLSDLMISGLNSLLTNRFIGTAAGGYLQSSKTIPNYILQLGQQLAQVFSPKFTILYAQGDYDRLVKEAKRSMRLVGFIISTPVAGFIVFGYQFYALWLKNYSPAELQIVQTVSVITTIPYLFS
;
A
#
# COMPACT_ATOMS: atom_id res chain seq x y z
N LEU A 1 10.81 -12.94 0.43
CA LEU A 1 10.99 -13.77 1.62
C LEU A 1 11.17 -12.93 2.90
N ARG A 2 12.08 -11.93 2.92
CA ARG A 2 12.34 -11.07 4.10
C ARG A 2 11.08 -10.32 4.60
N ASN A 3 10.34 -9.70 3.70
CA ASN A 3 9.11 -8.98 4.05
C ASN A 3 8.04 -9.94 4.59
N LEU A 4 7.93 -11.12 4.00
CA LEU A 4 7.00 -12.16 4.44
C LEU A 4 7.34 -12.60 5.86
N PHE A 5 8.62 -12.85 6.14
CA PHE A 5 9.08 -13.19 7.49
C PHE A 5 8.76 -12.08 8.50
N SER A 6 8.95 -10.80 8.13
CA SER A 6 8.61 -9.68 9.00
C SER A 6 7.12 -9.59 9.31
N TYR A 7 6.25 -9.86 8.33
CA TYR A 7 4.79 -9.88 8.55
C TYR A 7 4.37 -11.04 9.45
N VAL A 8 4.95 -12.24 9.24
CA VAL A 8 4.70 -13.40 10.11
C VAL A 8 5.19 -13.12 11.53
N LEU A 9 6.40 -12.57 11.67
CA LEU A 9 6.95 -12.19 12.98
C LEU A 9 6.06 -11.16 13.69
N LYS A 10 5.58 -10.14 12.95
CA LYS A 10 4.65 -9.15 13.50
C LYS A 10 3.35 -9.79 13.97
N LEU A 11 2.78 -10.71 13.19
CA LEU A 11 1.55 -11.40 13.53
C LEU A 11 1.75 -12.25 14.79
N VAL A 12 2.81 -13.05 14.84
CA VAL A 12 3.12 -13.90 16.00
C VAL A 12 3.34 -13.05 17.26
N LEU A 13 4.14 -11.99 17.17
CA LEU A 13 4.38 -11.09 18.30
C LEU A 13 3.10 -10.39 18.76
N THR A 14 2.24 -9.98 17.85
CA THR A 14 0.97 -9.33 18.19
C THR A 14 0.06 -10.30 18.93
N ILE A 15 -0.09 -11.54 18.43
CA ILE A 15 -0.90 -12.58 19.10
C ILE A 15 -0.32 -12.86 20.49
N LEU A 16 0.99 -13.07 20.60
CA LEU A 16 1.67 -13.40 21.86
C LEU A 16 1.48 -12.29 22.89
N ILE A 17 1.63 -11.04 22.49
CA ILE A 17 1.45 -9.89 23.40
C ILE A 17 0.00 -9.78 23.85
N PHE A 18 -0.97 -9.98 22.96
CA PHE A 18 -2.40 -9.90 23.30
C PHE A 18 -2.90 -11.08 24.14
N THR A 19 -2.19 -12.20 24.14
CA THR A 19 -2.50 -13.33 25.02
C THR A 19 -1.88 -13.19 26.43
N LEU A 20 -0.75 -12.47 26.54
CA LEU A 20 -0.02 -12.30 27.80
C LEU A 20 -0.37 -11.00 28.54
N PHE A 21 -0.84 -9.97 27.84
CA PHE A 21 -1.10 -8.64 28.39
C PHE A 21 -2.47 -8.13 27.95
N ASP A 22 -3.00 -7.14 28.68
CA ASP A 22 -4.22 -6.43 28.28
C ASP A 22 -4.08 -5.80 26.91
N VAL A 23 -5.16 -5.86 26.10
CA VAL A 23 -5.20 -5.30 24.75
C VAL A 23 -5.14 -3.77 24.81
N ARG A 24 -3.96 -3.19 24.60
CA ARG A 24 -3.74 -1.73 24.53
C ARG A 24 -3.08 -1.35 23.20
N ILE A 25 -3.46 -0.20 22.68
CA ILE A 25 -2.90 0.37 21.42
C ILE A 25 -1.38 0.51 21.49
N PHE A 26 -0.84 0.79 22.70
CA PHE A 26 0.59 0.90 22.95
C PHE A 26 1.37 -0.36 22.52
N PHE A 27 0.86 -1.55 22.78
CA PHE A 27 1.53 -2.80 22.39
C PHE A 27 1.60 -3.02 20.89
N ILE A 28 0.60 -2.55 20.14
CA ILE A 28 0.64 -2.58 18.67
C ILE A 28 1.76 -1.68 18.13
N ALA A 29 1.92 -0.50 18.73
CA ALA A 29 3.00 0.41 18.38
C ALA A 29 4.37 -0.20 18.69
N LEU A 30 4.53 -0.82 19.86
CA LEU A 30 5.76 -1.49 20.29
C LEU A 30 6.13 -2.65 19.34
N THR A 31 5.18 -3.52 19.01
CA THR A 31 5.38 -4.63 18.05
C THR A 31 5.83 -4.10 16.69
N THR A 32 5.21 -3.01 16.23
CA THR A 32 5.56 -2.38 14.95
C THR A 32 6.98 -1.81 15.00
N LEU A 33 7.39 -1.19 16.10
CA LEU A 33 8.74 -0.66 16.30
C LEU A 33 9.78 -1.78 16.27
N ILE A 34 9.54 -2.87 17.00
CA ILE A 34 10.44 -4.04 17.03
C ILE A 34 10.61 -4.64 15.63
N CYS A 35 9.50 -4.83 14.89
CA CYS A 35 9.55 -5.37 13.53
C CYS A 35 10.31 -4.44 12.56
N ASN A 36 10.11 -3.12 12.68
CA ASN A 36 10.84 -2.16 11.86
C ASN A 36 12.34 -2.12 12.20
N ALA A 37 12.69 -2.19 13.49
CA ALA A 37 14.09 -2.30 13.93
C ALA A 37 14.75 -3.56 13.36
N TYR A 38 14.09 -4.71 13.46
CA TYR A 38 14.54 -5.96 12.86
C TYR A 38 14.77 -5.82 11.33
N MET A 39 13.82 -5.22 10.61
CA MET A 39 13.92 -5.01 9.17
C MET A 39 15.10 -4.13 8.79
N ASN A 40 15.37 -3.07 9.56
CA ASN A 40 16.50 -2.18 9.32
C ASN A 40 17.84 -2.89 9.56
N VAL A 41 17.96 -3.64 10.65
CA VAL A 41 19.16 -4.42 10.97
C VAL A 41 19.39 -5.52 9.92
N ALA A 42 18.36 -6.28 9.56
CA ALA A 42 18.46 -7.32 8.53
C ALA A 42 18.85 -6.73 7.16
N THR A 43 18.30 -5.55 6.82
CA THR A 43 18.69 -4.84 5.57
C THR A 43 20.15 -4.41 5.61
N TYR A 44 20.61 -3.87 6.71
CA TYR A 44 22.00 -3.44 6.88
C TYR A 44 22.98 -4.62 6.76
N ILE A 45 22.68 -5.75 7.43
CA ILE A 45 23.50 -6.96 7.34
C ILE A 45 23.54 -7.48 5.91
N LEU A 46 22.38 -7.54 5.23
CA LEU A 46 22.29 -8.01 3.84
C LEU A 46 23.05 -7.08 2.88
N MET A 47 22.93 -5.77 3.06
CA MET A 47 23.66 -4.77 2.30
C MET A 47 25.19 -4.97 2.44
N ARG A 48 25.66 -5.17 3.66
CA ARG A 48 27.08 -5.44 3.94
C ARG A 48 27.57 -6.73 3.29
N LYS A 49 26.71 -7.76 3.25
CA LYS A 49 27.05 -9.06 2.65
C LYS A 49 27.06 -9.01 1.12
N LEU A 50 26.11 -8.29 0.52
CA LEU A 50 25.98 -8.22 -0.95
C LEU A 50 26.91 -7.19 -1.58
N LEU A 51 27.24 -6.11 -0.84
CA LEU A 51 28.04 -4.98 -1.33
C LEU A 51 29.17 -4.68 -0.33
N PRO A 52 30.15 -5.56 -0.19
CA PRO A 52 31.25 -5.40 0.78
C PRO A 52 32.11 -4.15 0.48
N ASP A 53 32.21 -3.77 -0.80
CA ASP A 53 33.00 -2.62 -1.25
C ASP A 53 32.31 -1.27 -0.99
N LEU A 54 31.05 -1.27 -0.60
CA LEU A 54 30.26 -0.06 -0.34
C LEU A 54 30.59 0.47 1.05
N LYS A 55 31.71 1.21 1.14
CA LYS A 55 32.13 1.91 2.36
C LYS A 55 31.44 3.27 2.41
N LEU A 56 30.58 3.47 3.42
CA LEU A 56 30.02 4.77 3.72
C LEU A 56 31.16 5.70 4.14
N ASN A 57 31.56 6.58 3.25
CA ASN A 57 32.62 7.56 3.51
C ASN A 57 32.00 8.98 3.51
N LEU A 58 31.74 9.50 4.70
CA LEU A 58 31.16 10.83 4.90
C LEU A 58 32.02 11.95 4.29
N ARG A 59 33.36 11.72 4.11
CA ARG A 59 34.26 12.69 3.45
C ARG A 59 34.01 12.83 1.95
N LYS A 60 33.33 11.83 1.32
CA LYS A 60 32.96 11.90 -0.10
C LYS A 60 31.58 12.53 -0.33
N PHE A 61 30.98 13.09 0.71
CA PHE A 61 29.71 13.80 0.61
C PHE A 61 29.85 15.03 -0.29
N LYS A 62 29.01 15.12 -1.32
CA LYS A 62 28.96 16.25 -2.24
C LYS A 62 27.56 16.86 -2.22
N TRP A 63 27.47 18.12 -1.85
CA TRP A 63 26.21 18.88 -1.85
C TRP A 63 25.52 18.88 -3.22
N LYS A 64 26.29 18.91 -4.31
CA LYS A 64 25.75 18.84 -5.66
C LYS A 64 24.97 17.56 -5.91
N THR A 65 25.53 16.42 -5.55
CA THR A 65 24.84 15.10 -5.68
C THR A 65 23.62 15.01 -4.79
N LEU A 66 23.68 15.53 -3.56
CA LEU A 66 22.52 15.60 -2.68
C LEU A 66 21.40 16.46 -3.30
N SER A 67 21.75 17.63 -3.85
CA SER A 67 20.78 18.52 -4.51
C SER A 67 20.12 17.85 -5.72
N GLU A 68 20.86 17.09 -6.53
CA GLU A 68 20.32 16.33 -7.66
C GLU A 68 19.33 15.24 -7.21
N VAL A 69 19.70 14.50 -6.16
CA VAL A 69 18.81 13.47 -5.57
C VAL A 69 17.57 14.10 -4.94
N LEU A 70 17.73 15.19 -4.19
CA LEU A 70 16.60 15.92 -3.61
C LEU A 70 15.67 16.48 -4.68
N ARG A 71 16.22 17.04 -5.76
CA ARG A 71 15.43 17.56 -6.87
C ARG A 71 14.58 16.48 -7.54
N SER A 72 15.13 15.28 -7.75
CA SER A 72 14.37 14.16 -8.28
C SER A 72 13.33 13.62 -7.30
N GLY A 73 13.62 13.70 -5.99
CA GLY A 73 12.71 13.26 -4.92
C GLY A 73 11.58 14.24 -4.61
N VAL A 74 11.73 15.55 -4.90
CA VAL A 74 10.73 16.59 -4.58
C VAL A 74 9.38 16.27 -5.21
N TRP A 75 9.34 15.87 -6.47
CA TRP A 75 8.09 15.54 -7.15
C TRP A 75 7.36 14.37 -6.50
N ASN A 76 8.07 13.31 -6.13
CA ASN A 76 7.48 12.19 -5.41
C ASN A 76 6.98 12.60 -4.02
N SER A 77 7.71 13.51 -3.35
CA SER A 77 7.30 14.04 -2.04
C SER A 77 6.05 14.90 -2.15
N VAL A 78 5.95 15.76 -3.18
CA VAL A 78 4.76 16.58 -3.44
C VAL A 78 3.56 15.70 -3.74
N GLN A 79 3.71 14.65 -4.56
CA GLN A 79 2.64 13.71 -4.84
C GLN A 79 2.20 12.97 -3.58
N SER A 80 3.14 12.43 -2.80
CA SER A 80 2.81 11.76 -1.54
C SER A 80 2.13 12.68 -0.54
N LEU A 81 2.54 13.94 -0.47
CA LEU A 81 1.88 14.95 0.38
C LEU A 81 0.46 15.23 -0.10
N SER A 82 0.24 15.34 -1.41
CA SER A 82 -1.09 15.52 -2.00
C SER A 82 -2.01 14.34 -1.66
N ASP A 83 -1.53 13.10 -1.79
CA ASP A 83 -2.29 11.90 -1.45
C ASP A 83 -2.66 11.86 0.04
N LEU A 84 -1.71 12.23 0.92
CA LEU A 84 -1.95 12.34 2.36
C LEU A 84 -2.96 13.44 2.68
N MET A 85 -2.88 14.59 2.01
CA MET A 85 -3.82 15.69 2.21
C MET A 85 -5.23 15.29 1.74
N ILE A 86 -5.37 14.68 0.57
CA ILE A 86 -6.66 14.24 0.04
C ILE A 86 -7.30 13.20 0.98
N SER A 87 -6.55 12.20 1.40
CA SER A 87 -7.07 11.16 2.29
C SER A 87 -7.40 11.70 3.68
N GLY A 88 -6.53 12.56 4.23
CA GLY A 88 -6.71 13.21 5.52
C GLY A 88 -7.89 14.19 5.53
N LEU A 89 -8.00 15.05 4.50
CA LEU A 89 -9.11 16.00 4.37
C LEU A 89 -10.45 15.26 4.24
N ASN A 90 -10.53 14.21 3.43
CA ASN A 90 -11.74 13.40 3.32
C ASN A 90 -12.19 12.86 4.67
N SER A 91 -11.25 12.34 5.47
CA SER A 91 -11.54 11.84 6.81
C SER A 91 -11.98 12.96 7.77
N LEU A 92 -11.26 14.10 7.77
CA LEU A 92 -11.57 15.24 8.62
C LEU A 92 -12.94 15.85 8.28
N LEU A 93 -13.23 16.04 6.99
CA LEU A 93 -14.51 16.59 6.53
C LEU A 93 -15.66 15.66 6.89
N THR A 94 -15.52 14.36 6.65
CA THR A 94 -16.54 13.38 7.02
C THR A 94 -16.80 13.38 8.52
N ASN A 95 -15.75 13.35 9.34
CA ASN A 95 -15.90 13.38 10.80
C ASN A 95 -16.49 14.68 11.32
N ARG A 96 -16.13 15.82 10.70
CA ARG A 96 -16.60 17.15 11.15
C ARG A 96 -18.02 17.46 10.73
N PHE A 97 -18.42 17.12 9.50
CA PHE A 97 -19.68 17.51 8.91
C PHE A 97 -20.77 16.45 9.00
N ILE A 98 -20.40 15.16 9.00
CA ILE A 98 -21.38 14.06 9.02
C ILE A 98 -21.35 13.34 10.37
N GLY A 99 -20.18 13.24 11.01
CA GLY A 99 -19.99 12.61 12.32
C GLY A 99 -18.96 11.48 12.32
N THR A 100 -18.53 11.11 13.51
CA THR A 100 -17.47 10.09 13.70
C THR A 100 -17.88 8.69 13.25
N ALA A 101 -19.16 8.34 13.39
CA ALA A 101 -19.69 7.07 12.88
C ALA A 101 -19.55 6.97 11.35
N ALA A 102 -19.91 8.05 10.62
CA ALA A 102 -19.76 8.12 9.17
C ALA A 102 -18.28 8.03 8.74
N GLY A 103 -17.36 8.60 9.52
CA GLY A 103 -15.91 8.43 9.33
C GLY A 103 -15.49 6.97 9.43
N GLY A 104 -16.05 6.22 10.37
CA GLY A 104 -15.85 4.78 10.51
C GLY A 104 -16.35 4.00 9.29
N TYR A 105 -17.56 4.32 8.80
CA TYR A 105 -18.11 3.68 7.60
C TYR A 105 -17.27 3.97 6.36
N LEU A 106 -16.84 5.22 6.18
CA LEU A 106 -15.96 5.60 5.07
C LEU A 106 -14.63 4.86 5.13
N GLN A 107 -14.03 4.73 6.30
CA GLN A 107 -12.76 4.01 6.46
C GLN A 107 -12.92 2.52 6.18
N SER A 108 -13.97 1.90 6.70
CA SER A 108 -14.28 0.47 6.44
C SER A 108 -14.54 0.24 4.95
N SER A 109 -15.28 1.15 4.29
CA SER A 109 -15.61 1.04 2.86
C SER A 109 -14.39 1.16 1.94
N LYS A 110 -13.35 1.88 2.34
CA LYS A 110 -12.10 2.03 1.56
C LYS A 110 -11.13 0.86 1.72
N THR A 111 -11.32 0.02 2.71
CA THR A 111 -10.34 -1.03 3.06
C THR A 111 -10.15 -2.03 1.92
N ILE A 112 -11.22 -2.64 1.43
CA ILE A 112 -11.12 -3.63 0.34
C ILE A 112 -10.73 -2.99 -1.00
N PRO A 113 -11.33 -1.86 -1.44
CA PRO A 113 -10.87 -1.14 -2.62
C PRO A 113 -9.37 -0.83 -2.61
N ASN A 114 -8.84 -0.39 -1.47
CA ASN A 114 -7.41 -0.11 -1.33
C ASN A 114 -6.54 -1.37 -1.48
N TYR A 115 -6.97 -2.52 -0.97
CA TYR A 115 -6.23 -3.78 -1.20
C TYR A 115 -6.27 -4.20 -2.67
N ILE A 116 -7.39 -4.05 -3.35
CA ILE A 116 -7.50 -4.31 -4.80
C ILE A 116 -6.55 -3.39 -5.58
N LEU A 117 -6.54 -2.08 -5.27
CA LEU A 117 -5.62 -1.12 -5.86
C LEU A 117 -4.14 -1.50 -5.62
N GLN A 118 -3.78 -1.86 -4.39
CA GLN A 118 -2.42 -2.30 -4.05
C GLN A 118 -2.01 -3.55 -4.83
N LEU A 119 -2.91 -4.51 -5.00
CA LEU A 119 -2.65 -5.69 -5.84
C LEU A 119 -2.35 -5.28 -7.28
N GLY A 120 -3.14 -4.37 -7.86
CA GLY A 120 -2.90 -3.83 -9.21
C GLY A 120 -1.54 -3.18 -9.33
N GLN A 121 -1.18 -2.30 -8.40
CA GLN A 121 0.11 -1.63 -8.36
C GLN A 121 1.28 -2.62 -8.21
N GLN A 122 1.16 -3.64 -7.37
CA GLN A 122 2.18 -4.67 -7.20
C GLN A 122 2.40 -5.48 -8.50
N LEU A 123 1.31 -5.84 -9.18
CA LEU A 123 1.38 -6.53 -10.47
C LEU A 123 2.02 -5.64 -11.54
N ALA A 124 1.65 -4.36 -11.61
CA ALA A 124 2.24 -3.40 -12.54
C ALA A 124 3.74 -3.21 -12.32
N GLN A 125 4.21 -3.19 -11.07
CA GLN A 125 5.62 -3.06 -10.72
C GLN A 125 6.50 -4.21 -11.26
N VAL A 126 5.93 -5.41 -11.47
CA VAL A 126 6.68 -6.54 -12.06
C VAL A 126 7.18 -6.22 -13.47
N PHE A 127 6.47 -5.38 -14.21
CA PHE A 127 6.81 -4.98 -15.59
C PHE A 127 7.77 -3.79 -15.66
N SER A 128 7.91 -3.02 -14.58
CA SER A 128 8.72 -1.79 -14.52
C SER A 128 10.18 -1.98 -14.98
N PRO A 129 10.93 -3.03 -14.57
CA PRO A 129 12.30 -3.23 -15.03
C PRO A 129 12.38 -3.43 -16.54
N LYS A 130 11.43 -4.16 -17.14
CA LYS A 130 11.39 -4.41 -18.59
C LYS A 130 11.14 -3.11 -19.35
N PHE A 131 10.25 -2.26 -18.87
CA PHE A 131 9.99 -0.95 -19.49
C PHE A 131 11.22 -0.04 -19.43
N THR A 132 11.92 -0.04 -18.30
CA THR A 132 13.16 0.74 -18.15
C THR A 132 14.23 0.30 -19.15
N ILE A 133 14.40 -1.01 -19.35
CA ILE A 133 15.37 -1.56 -20.29
C ILE A 133 15.01 -1.18 -21.73
N LEU A 134 13.75 -1.37 -22.16
CA LEU A 134 13.29 -1.06 -23.49
C LEU A 134 13.39 0.45 -23.79
N TYR A 135 13.07 1.29 -22.81
CA TYR A 135 13.23 2.73 -22.91
C TYR A 135 14.70 3.13 -23.10
N ALA A 136 15.61 2.55 -22.28
CA ALA A 136 17.04 2.82 -22.38
C ALA A 136 17.65 2.35 -23.72
N GLN A 137 17.07 1.31 -24.35
CA GLN A 137 17.47 0.81 -25.66
C GLN A 137 16.89 1.64 -26.82
N GLY A 138 15.95 2.55 -26.56
CA GLY A 138 15.25 3.31 -27.59
C GLY A 138 14.22 2.50 -28.40
N ASP A 139 13.89 1.28 -27.96
CA ASP A 139 12.92 0.41 -28.65
C ASP A 139 11.49 0.76 -28.21
N TYR A 140 11.01 1.88 -28.67
CA TYR A 140 9.68 2.41 -28.29
C TYR A 140 8.53 1.55 -28.81
N ASP A 141 8.68 0.91 -29.95
CA ASP A 141 7.64 0.04 -30.54
C ASP A 141 7.39 -1.18 -29.66
N ARG A 142 8.46 -1.83 -29.21
CA ARG A 142 8.36 -2.91 -28.23
C ARG A 142 7.87 -2.42 -26.88
N LEU A 143 8.30 -1.26 -26.43
CA LEU A 143 7.83 -0.67 -25.17
C LEU A 143 6.30 -0.51 -25.18
N VAL A 144 5.73 0.08 -26.23
CA VAL A 144 4.27 0.27 -26.38
C VAL A 144 3.54 -1.08 -26.44
N LYS A 145 4.09 -2.05 -27.17
CA LYS A 145 3.50 -3.39 -27.28
C LYS A 145 3.46 -4.11 -25.95
N GLU A 146 4.56 -4.06 -25.18
CA GLU A 146 4.63 -4.67 -23.87
C GLU A 146 3.78 -3.92 -22.83
N ALA A 147 3.70 -2.60 -22.91
CA ALA A 147 2.79 -1.81 -22.07
C ALA A 147 1.33 -2.22 -22.29
N LYS A 148 0.88 -2.30 -23.54
CA LYS A 148 -0.48 -2.78 -23.88
C LYS A 148 -0.74 -4.23 -23.40
N ARG A 149 0.29 -5.08 -23.46
CA ARG A 149 0.18 -6.47 -22.98
C ARG A 149 0.06 -6.52 -21.45
N SER A 150 0.90 -5.75 -20.74
CA SER A 150 0.85 -5.70 -19.28
C SER A 150 -0.45 -5.10 -18.76
N MET A 151 -0.96 -4.02 -19.39
CA MET A 151 -2.25 -3.44 -19.02
C MET A 151 -3.39 -4.46 -19.19
N ARG A 152 -3.41 -5.24 -20.27
CA ARG A 152 -4.43 -6.29 -20.46
C ARG A 152 -4.33 -7.39 -19.41
N LEU A 153 -3.11 -7.84 -19.09
CA LEU A 153 -2.88 -8.87 -18.08
C LEU A 153 -3.28 -8.41 -16.69
N VAL A 154 -2.81 -7.23 -16.28
CA VAL A 154 -3.15 -6.65 -14.97
C VAL A 154 -4.65 -6.41 -14.87
N GLY A 155 -5.26 -5.80 -15.90
CA GLY A 155 -6.70 -5.56 -15.95
C GLY A 155 -7.52 -6.85 -15.85
N PHE A 156 -7.13 -7.93 -16.54
CA PHE A 156 -7.79 -9.22 -16.43
C PHE A 156 -7.66 -9.82 -15.03
N ILE A 157 -6.46 -9.79 -14.43
CA ILE A 157 -6.26 -10.33 -13.09
C ILE A 157 -7.05 -9.53 -12.04
N ILE A 158 -7.09 -8.19 -12.16
CA ILE A 158 -7.80 -7.32 -11.21
C ILE A 158 -9.31 -7.35 -11.40
N SER A 159 -9.81 -7.59 -12.61
CA SER A 159 -11.25 -7.69 -12.86
C SER A 159 -11.91 -8.82 -12.05
N THR A 160 -11.19 -9.92 -11.81
CA THR A 160 -11.70 -11.05 -11.03
C THR A 160 -12.03 -10.69 -9.57
N PRO A 161 -11.10 -10.16 -8.76
CA PRO A 161 -11.42 -9.75 -7.39
C PRO A 161 -12.43 -8.60 -7.35
N VAL A 162 -12.43 -7.69 -8.34
CA VAL A 162 -13.44 -6.63 -8.42
C VAL A 162 -14.83 -7.22 -8.66
N ALA A 163 -14.99 -8.11 -9.62
CA ALA A 163 -16.27 -8.78 -9.89
C ALA A 163 -16.74 -9.58 -8.67
N GLY A 164 -15.85 -10.35 -8.05
CA GLY A 164 -16.14 -11.07 -6.82
C GLY A 164 -16.58 -10.16 -5.68
N PHE A 165 -15.92 -9.00 -5.55
CA PHE A 165 -16.27 -8.02 -4.51
C PHE A 165 -17.62 -7.33 -4.77
N ILE A 166 -17.96 -7.05 -6.02
CA ILE A 166 -19.28 -6.49 -6.37
C ILE A 166 -20.40 -7.48 -5.97
N VAL A 167 -20.21 -8.77 -6.24
CA VAL A 167 -21.21 -9.80 -6.00
C VAL A 167 -21.28 -10.20 -4.52
N PHE A 168 -20.14 -10.44 -3.89
CA PHE A 168 -20.07 -11.02 -2.54
C PHE A 168 -19.67 -10.01 -1.45
N GLY A 169 -19.48 -8.74 -1.79
CA GLY A 169 -18.96 -7.76 -0.85
C GLY A 169 -19.88 -7.50 0.34
N TYR A 170 -21.21 -7.56 0.15
CA TYR A 170 -22.16 -7.44 1.25
C TYR A 170 -22.00 -8.58 2.27
N GLN A 171 -21.92 -9.81 1.80
CA GLN A 171 -21.73 -10.99 2.65
C GLN A 171 -20.38 -10.95 3.36
N PHE A 172 -19.35 -10.50 2.66
CA PHE A 172 -18.03 -10.27 3.25
C PHE A 172 -18.08 -9.24 4.39
N TYR A 173 -18.70 -8.08 4.18
CA TYR A 173 -18.84 -7.08 5.22
C TYR A 173 -19.72 -7.56 6.38
N ALA A 174 -20.77 -8.31 6.13
CA ALA A 174 -21.62 -8.89 7.18
C ALA A 174 -20.85 -9.86 8.09
N LEU A 175 -19.91 -10.61 7.54
CA LEU A 175 -19.01 -11.49 8.32
C LEU A 175 -17.93 -10.71 9.06
N TRP A 176 -17.41 -9.65 8.45
CA TRP A 176 -16.28 -8.88 9.01
C TRP A 176 -16.72 -7.84 10.03
N LEU A 177 -17.81 -7.11 9.75
CA LEU A 177 -18.31 -5.99 10.57
C LEU A 177 -19.55 -6.42 11.36
N LYS A 178 -19.40 -7.37 12.25
CA LYS A 178 -20.51 -8.00 13.02
C LYS A 178 -21.36 -7.02 13.85
N ASN A 179 -20.78 -5.86 14.20
CA ASN A 179 -21.45 -4.86 15.03
C ASN A 179 -22.23 -3.81 14.23
N TYR A 180 -22.28 -3.93 12.90
CA TYR A 180 -22.98 -2.98 12.03
C TYR A 180 -24.39 -3.51 11.72
N SER A 181 -25.36 -2.60 11.70
CA SER A 181 -26.73 -2.92 11.27
C SER A 181 -26.78 -3.21 9.76
N PRO A 182 -27.81 -3.91 9.27
CA PRO A 182 -27.96 -4.19 7.84
C PRO A 182 -27.96 -2.92 6.96
N ALA A 183 -28.52 -1.80 7.44
CA ALA A 183 -28.54 -0.53 6.73
C ALA A 183 -27.13 0.06 6.61
N GLU A 184 -26.33 0.01 7.68
CA GLU A 184 -24.94 0.49 7.70
C GLU A 184 -24.06 -0.37 6.78
N LEU A 185 -24.23 -1.70 6.78
CA LEU A 185 -23.53 -2.60 5.87
C LEU A 185 -23.83 -2.28 4.40
N GLN A 186 -25.06 -1.93 4.09
CA GLN A 186 -25.46 -1.55 2.74
C GLN A 186 -24.79 -0.23 2.31
N ILE A 187 -24.69 0.76 3.21
CA ILE A 187 -23.97 2.01 2.97
C ILE A 187 -22.48 1.71 2.69
N VAL A 188 -21.84 0.93 3.56
CA VAL A 188 -20.42 0.56 3.42
C VAL A 188 -20.19 -0.16 2.09
N GLN A 189 -21.03 -1.12 1.72
CA GLN A 189 -20.92 -1.84 0.44
C GLN A 189 -21.10 -0.90 -0.75
N THR A 190 -22.10 -0.05 -0.75
CA THR A 190 -22.38 0.88 -1.86
C THR A 190 -21.20 1.84 -2.07
N VAL A 191 -20.70 2.46 -1.00
CA VAL A 191 -19.54 3.36 -1.05
C VAL A 191 -18.29 2.61 -1.53
N SER A 192 -18.10 1.37 -1.09
CA SER A 192 -16.95 0.54 -1.52
C SER A 192 -17.00 0.22 -3.01
N VAL A 193 -18.17 -0.17 -3.54
CA VAL A 193 -18.33 -0.45 -4.97
C VAL A 193 -18.06 0.80 -5.80
N ILE A 194 -18.65 1.94 -5.42
CA ILE A 194 -18.41 3.22 -6.10
C ILE A 194 -16.92 3.59 -6.08
N THR A 195 -16.22 3.35 -4.97
CA THR A 195 -14.79 3.63 -4.83
C THR A 195 -13.93 2.67 -5.67
N THR A 196 -14.38 1.44 -5.88
CA THR A 196 -13.63 0.41 -6.62
C THR A 196 -13.68 0.61 -8.15
N ILE A 197 -14.80 1.12 -8.69
CA ILE A 197 -14.98 1.30 -10.13
C ILE A 197 -13.85 2.09 -10.79
N PRO A 198 -13.41 3.25 -10.28
CA PRO A 198 -12.30 4.01 -10.86
C PRO A 198 -10.98 3.21 -10.94
N TYR A 199 -10.76 2.26 -10.03
CA TYR A 199 -9.52 1.47 -10.00
C TYR A 199 -9.40 0.45 -11.14
N LEU A 200 -10.49 0.18 -11.87
CA LEU A 200 -10.45 -0.61 -13.09
C LEU A 200 -9.81 0.15 -14.26
N PHE A 201 -9.75 1.49 -14.17
CA PHE A 201 -9.28 2.38 -15.25
C PHE A 201 -7.98 3.10 -14.87
N SER A 202 -7.45 2.93 -13.67
CA SER A 202 -6.22 3.54 -13.18
C SER A 202 -5.05 2.54 -13.25
#